data_0fa9456a40cfbd6c6f4fb1798115b739
#
_entry.id   0fa9456a40cfbd6c6f4fb1798115b739
#
_cell.length_a   1.000
_cell.length_b   1.000
_cell.length_c   1.000
_cell.angle_alpha   90.00
_cell.angle_beta   90.00
_cell.angle_gamma   90.00
#
_symmetry.space_group_name_H-M   'P 1'
#
loop_
_entity.id
_entity.type
_entity.pdbx_description
1 polymer ?
#
loop_
_entity_poly.entity_id
_entity_poly.type
_entity_poly.pdbx_seq_one_letter_code
_entity_poly.pdbx_strand_id
1 'polypeptide(L)'
;MNIDTVTCIFFSPTGTTKILAEHIARGIGAGRIEMVDCTKRSDRKKCGPFSKGDLVILATPVYYGRIPEEILPYFATLKGLQTPAIPVVVYGNREYDDALKELYDIAVAGGFLPVAAGAFIAQHSYSTPDRPIAEARPDANDLNKAQAFGTDIRKKLAVSESIDAATLSKVPGNVPYVVPKNLNLIKEARKSIPFTPETDE
;
A
#
# COMPACT_ATOMS: atom_id res chain seq x y z
N MET A 1 3.33 -18.71 14.30
CA MET A 1 2.60 -19.04 13.05
C MET A 1 3.59 -19.05 11.90
N ASN A 2 3.50 -20.03 10.98
CA ASN A 2 4.36 -20.07 9.80
C ASN A 2 3.65 -19.37 8.63
N ILE A 3 4.34 -18.47 7.92
CA ILE A 3 3.87 -17.83 6.70
C ILE A 3 4.64 -18.43 5.54
N ASP A 4 3.96 -19.17 4.68
CA ASP A 4 4.57 -19.86 3.57
C ASP A 4 4.71 -18.94 2.35
N THR A 5 3.71 -18.09 2.12
CA THR A 5 3.66 -17.17 0.97
C THR A 5 3.34 -15.76 1.43
N VAL A 6 4.09 -14.77 0.93
CA VAL A 6 3.76 -13.36 0.97
C VAL A 6 3.36 -12.89 -0.41
N THR A 7 2.14 -12.40 -0.56
CA THR A 7 1.66 -11.80 -1.81
C THR A 7 1.60 -10.28 -1.68
N CYS A 8 2.41 -9.57 -2.47
CA CYS A 8 2.39 -8.11 -2.56
C CYS A 8 1.48 -7.68 -3.70
N ILE A 9 0.34 -7.07 -3.38
CA ILE A 9 -0.59 -6.51 -4.36
C ILE A 9 -0.42 -5.00 -4.32
N PHE A 10 0.05 -4.40 -5.41
CA PHE A 10 0.45 -2.99 -5.38
C PHE A 10 0.02 -2.21 -6.63
N PHE A 11 -0.25 -0.93 -6.40
CA PHE A 11 -0.37 0.11 -7.43
C PHE A 11 0.86 1.03 -7.31
N SER A 12 1.68 1.13 -8.36
CA SER A 12 2.99 1.80 -8.28
C SER A 12 3.40 2.50 -9.58
N PRO A 13 2.77 3.62 -9.94
CA PRO A 13 3.07 4.32 -11.20
C PRO A 13 4.53 4.78 -11.36
N THR A 14 5.21 5.11 -10.26
CA THR A 14 6.62 5.54 -10.24
C THR A 14 7.60 4.44 -9.80
N GLY A 15 7.12 3.23 -9.52
CA GLY A 15 7.95 2.11 -9.04
C GLY A 15 8.27 2.15 -7.53
N THR A 16 8.13 3.27 -6.84
CA THR A 16 8.55 3.42 -5.42
C THR A 16 7.75 2.58 -4.45
N THR A 17 6.43 2.47 -4.64
CA THR A 17 5.56 1.60 -3.82
C THR A 17 5.94 0.13 -3.99
N LYS A 18 6.22 -0.32 -5.22
CA LYS A 18 6.68 -1.68 -5.52
C LYS A 18 7.95 -2.02 -4.75
N ILE A 19 8.97 -1.15 -4.83
CA ILE A 19 10.27 -1.36 -4.18
C ILE A 19 10.09 -1.50 -2.66
N LEU A 20 9.30 -0.62 -2.04
CA LEU A 20 9.04 -0.66 -0.60
C LEU A 20 8.28 -1.93 -0.19
N ALA A 21 7.24 -2.31 -0.93
CA ALA A 21 6.50 -3.56 -0.67
C ALA A 21 7.39 -4.79 -0.77
N GLU A 22 8.29 -4.83 -1.76
CA GLU A 22 9.26 -5.90 -1.94
C GLU A 22 10.24 -6.00 -0.75
N HIS A 23 10.77 -4.87 -0.26
CA HIS A 23 11.66 -4.85 0.90
C HIS A 23 10.95 -5.29 2.19
N ILE A 24 9.69 -4.91 2.38
CA ILE A 24 8.88 -5.43 3.49
C ILE A 24 8.74 -6.94 3.39
N ALA A 25 8.38 -7.47 2.21
CA ALA A 25 8.22 -8.90 1.98
C ALA A 25 9.52 -9.68 2.23
N ARG A 26 10.66 -9.15 1.78
CA ARG A 26 11.99 -9.74 2.07
C ARG A 26 12.29 -9.78 3.57
N GLY A 27 11.90 -8.75 4.32
CA GLY A 27 12.04 -8.71 5.77
C GLY A 27 11.19 -9.75 6.49
N ILE A 28 10.00 -10.04 6.00
CA ILE A 28 9.13 -11.13 6.50
C ILE A 28 9.82 -12.48 6.28
N GLY A 29 10.54 -12.67 5.16
CA GLY A 29 11.34 -13.86 4.92
C GLY A 29 10.52 -15.13 4.75
N ALA A 30 9.37 -15.05 4.08
CA ALA A 30 8.58 -16.21 3.67
C ALA A 30 9.32 -17.03 2.60
N GLY A 31 8.96 -18.30 2.47
CA GLY A 31 9.56 -19.18 1.46
C GLY A 31 9.25 -18.75 0.02
N ARG A 32 8.12 -18.06 -0.18
CA ARG A 32 7.66 -17.56 -1.49
C ARG A 32 7.19 -16.12 -1.38
N ILE A 33 7.61 -15.28 -2.32
CA ILE A 33 7.11 -13.91 -2.49
C ILE A 33 6.48 -13.81 -3.87
N GLU A 34 5.22 -13.39 -3.92
CA GLU A 34 4.48 -13.13 -5.16
C GLU A 34 4.27 -11.62 -5.32
N MET A 35 4.56 -11.09 -6.51
CA MET A 35 4.40 -9.68 -6.83
C MET A 35 3.26 -9.52 -7.84
N VAL A 36 2.16 -8.91 -7.42
CA VAL A 36 0.96 -8.65 -8.23
C VAL A 36 0.89 -7.16 -8.53
N ASP A 37 1.33 -6.79 -9.72
CA ASP A 37 1.29 -5.40 -10.20
C ASP A 37 -0.10 -5.07 -10.75
N CYS A 38 -0.79 -4.11 -10.11
CA CYS A 38 -2.11 -3.63 -10.49
C CYS A 38 -2.04 -2.23 -11.12
N THR A 39 -0.86 -1.75 -11.48
CA THR A 39 -0.67 -0.38 -11.98
C THR A 39 -1.42 -0.18 -13.28
N LYS A 40 -1.23 -1.05 -14.25
CA LYS A 40 -1.99 -1.01 -15.49
C LYS A 40 -3.37 -1.66 -15.29
N ARG A 41 -4.40 -1.04 -15.85
CA ARG A 41 -5.78 -1.55 -15.75
C ARG A 41 -5.93 -2.93 -16.42
N SER A 42 -5.21 -3.18 -17.51
CA SER A 42 -5.14 -4.47 -18.21
C SER A 42 -4.63 -5.63 -17.34
N ASP A 43 -3.76 -5.33 -16.36
CA ASP A 43 -3.08 -6.32 -15.55
C ASP A 43 -3.84 -6.68 -14.27
N ARG A 44 -4.96 -5.98 -14.00
CA ARG A 44 -5.83 -6.18 -12.83
C ARG A 44 -6.67 -7.45 -12.99
N LYS A 45 -6.02 -8.60 -12.86
CA LYS A 45 -6.69 -9.91 -12.90
C LYS A 45 -7.31 -10.22 -11.54
N LYS A 46 -8.30 -11.13 -11.54
CA LYS A 46 -8.84 -11.65 -10.28
C LYS A 46 -7.72 -12.29 -9.47
N CYS A 47 -7.54 -11.83 -8.26
CA CYS A 47 -6.53 -12.32 -7.32
C CYS A 47 -7.21 -12.84 -6.05
N GLY A 48 -6.77 -14.00 -5.55
CA GLY A 48 -7.39 -14.68 -4.42
C GLY A 48 -8.50 -15.69 -4.82
N PRO A 49 -9.24 -16.25 -3.89
CA PRO A 49 -9.23 -15.92 -2.47
C PRO A 49 -7.92 -16.34 -1.77
N PHE A 50 -7.55 -15.57 -0.73
CA PHE A 50 -6.39 -15.85 0.11
C PHE A 50 -6.81 -16.61 1.37
N SER A 51 -5.91 -17.47 1.87
CA SER A 51 -6.14 -18.32 3.04
C SER A 51 -5.46 -17.75 4.31
N LYS A 52 -5.64 -18.44 5.44
CA LYS A 52 -4.98 -18.09 6.71
C LYS A 52 -3.46 -18.31 6.69
N GLY A 53 -2.95 -19.17 5.81
CA GLY A 53 -1.51 -19.43 5.65
C GLY A 53 -0.78 -18.41 4.77
N ASP A 54 -1.54 -17.55 4.07
CA ASP A 54 -1.00 -16.49 3.24
C ASP A 54 -0.85 -15.20 4.07
N LEU A 55 0.08 -14.33 3.66
CA LEU A 55 0.19 -12.96 4.16
C LEU A 55 0.13 -12.01 2.97
N VAL A 56 -0.79 -11.05 3.02
CA VAL A 56 -1.02 -10.13 1.90
C VAL A 56 -0.54 -8.73 2.26
N ILE A 57 0.36 -8.16 1.47
CA ILE A 57 0.74 -6.75 1.53
C ILE A 57 -0.12 -6.02 0.49
N LEU A 58 -0.96 -5.08 0.94
CA LEU A 58 -1.70 -4.16 0.09
C LEU A 58 -0.96 -2.84 0.07
N ALA A 59 -0.40 -2.44 -1.07
CA ALA A 59 0.45 -1.25 -1.14
C ALA A 59 0.01 -0.26 -2.22
N THR A 60 -0.06 1.03 -1.88
CA THR A 60 -0.49 2.09 -2.79
C THR A 60 0.17 3.43 -2.46
N PRO A 61 0.39 4.33 -3.44
CA PRO A 61 0.76 5.70 -3.14
C PRO A 61 -0.42 6.46 -2.55
N VAL A 62 -0.11 7.63 -1.98
CA VAL A 62 -1.10 8.57 -1.45
C VAL A 62 -1.34 9.68 -2.45
N TYR A 63 -2.58 9.87 -2.88
CA TYR A 63 -3.01 10.99 -3.72
C TYR A 63 -4.01 11.85 -2.95
N TYR A 64 -3.62 13.09 -2.64
CA TYR A 64 -4.46 14.04 -1.89
C TYR A 64 -4.93 13.52 -0.53
N GLY A 65 -4.05 12.82 0.19
CA GLY A 65 -4.35 12.26 1.50
C GLY A 65 -5.25 11.01 1.49
N ARG A 66 -5.51 10.45 0.31
CA ARG A 66 -6.40 9.30 0.10
C ARG A 66 -5.74 8.26 -0.81
N ILE A 67 -6.34 7.09 -0.91
CA ILE A 67 -5.98 6.10 -1.92
C ILE A 67 -6.36 6.64 -3.31
N PRO A 68 -5.54 6.41 -4.36
CA PRO A 68 -5.91 6.79 -5.72
C PRO A 68 -7.23 6.19 -6.16
N GLU A 69 -8.15 7.02 -6.68
CA GLU A 69 -9.48 6.58 -7.11
C GLU A 69 -9.42 5.48 -8.19
N GLU A 70 -8.33 5.44 -8.95
CA GLU A 70 -8.10 4.49 -10.04
C GLU A 70 -7.94 3.04 -9.56
N ILE A 71 -7.47 2.83 -8.30
CA ILE A 71 -7.23 1.49 -7.76
C ILE A 71 -8.30 1.05 -6.77
N LEU A 72 -9.05 1.97 -6.18
CA LEU A 72 -10.09 1.69 -5.19
C LEU A 72 -11.06 0.56 -5.63
N PRO A 73 -11.65 0.60 -6.84
CA PRO A 73 -12.57 -0.46 -7.27
C PRO A 73 -11.92 -1.83 -7.31
N TYR A 74 -10.64 -1.92 -7.67
CA TYR A 74 -9.94 -3.19 -7.71
C TYR A 74 -9.65 -3.73 -6.30
N PHE A 75 -9.12 -2.89 -5.41
CA PHE A 75 -8.87 -3.31 -4.03
C PHE A 75 -10.14 -3.76 -3.31
N ALA A 76 -11.28 -3.14 -3.58
CA ALA A 76 -12.57 -3.55 -3.02
C ALA A 76 -13.03 -4.95 -3.50
N THR A 77 -12.48 -5.47 -4.61
CA THR A 77 -12.79 -6.83 -5.09
C THR A 77 -11.98 -7.92 -4.40
N LEU A 78 -10.89 -7.56 -3.74
CA LEU A 78 -10.02 -8.53 -3.08
C LEU A 78 -10.73 -9.18 -1.89
N LYS A 79 -10.53 -10.48 -1.73
CA LYS A 79 -11.18 -11.27 -0.66
C LYS A 79 -10.15 -12.10 0.10
N GLY A 80 -10.10 -11.87 1.41
CA GLY A 80 -9.39 -12.69 2.37
C GLY A 80 -10.37 -13.60 3.12
N LEU A 81 -9.90 -14.77 3.52
CA LEU A 81 -10.61 -15.72 4.39
C LEU A 81 -9.95 -15.70 5.77
N GLN A 82 -10.09 -14.60 6.49
CA GLN A 82 -9.33 -14.29 7.72
C GLN A 82 -7.82 -14.30 7.46
N THR A 83 -7.42 -13.84 6.30
CA THR A 83 -6.03 -13.78 5.85
C THR A 83 -5.32 -12.61 6.53
N PRO A 84 -4.15 -12.81 7.16
CA PRO A 84 -3.35 -11.70 7.67
C PRO A 84 -2.95 -10.75 6.54
N ALA A 85 -3.05 -9.45 6.80
CA ALA A 85 -2.72 -8.42 5.83
C ALA A 85 -1.90 -7.27 6.42
N ILE A 86 -1.20 -6.57 5.54
CA ILE A 86 -0.39 -5.39 5.87
C ILE A 86 -0.76 -4.27 4.89
N PRO A 87 -1.68 -3.37 5.26
CA PRO A 87 -1.89 -2.13 4.53
C PRO A 87 -0.64 -1.25 4.58
N VAL A 88 -0.17 -0.81 3.40
CA VAL A 88 1.01 0.04 3.24
C VAL A 88 0.69 1.21 2.32
N VAL A 89 0.96 2.42 2.78
CA VAL A 89 0.86 3.62 1.95
C VAL A 89 2.22 4.27 1.76
N VAL A 90 2.44 4.84 0.57
CA VAL A 90 3.69 5.52 0.21
C VAL A 90 3.37 6.96 -0.18
N TYR A 91 3.99 7.92 0.48
CA TYR A 91 3.66 9.33 0.35
C TYR A 91 4.88 10.21 0.15
N GLY A 92 4.66 11.40 -0.43
CA GLY A 92 5.71 12.34 -0.81
C GLY A 92 6.20 13.26 0.33
N ASN A 93 6.36 12.72 1.54
CA ASN A 93 6.91 13.45 2.72
C ASN A 93 6.14 14.73 3.11
N ARG A 94 4.85 14.81 2.80
CA ARG A 94 3.96 15.87 3.32
C ARG A 94 3.04 15.27 4.38
N GLU A 95 1.90 14.76 3.94
CA GLU A 95 0.93 14.09 4.79
C GLU A 95 0.37 12.88 4.04
N TYR A 96 0.03 11.81 4.74
CA TYR A 96 -0.73 10.69 4.18
C TYR A 96 -2.20 10.71 4.60
N ASP A 97 -2.55 11.67 5.48
CA ASP A 97 -3.91 11.94 5.99
C ASP A 97 -4.66 10.63 6.31
N ASP A 98 -5.76 10.37 5.61
CA ASP A 98 -6.60 9.21 5.86
C ASP A 98 -6.32 8.01 4.94
N ALA A 99 -5.30 8.08 4.08
CA ALA A 99 -5.03 7.01 3.10
C ALA A 99 -4.75 5.66 3.77
N LEU A 100 -4.00 5.64 4.88
CA LEU A 100 -3.72 4.42 5.61
C LEU A 100 -4.97 3.83 6.26
N LYS A 101 -5.83 4.69 6.82
CA LYS A 101 -7.11 4.30 7.40
C LYS A 101 -8.05 3.73 6.34
N GLU A 102 -8.13 4.36 5.18
CA GLU A 102 -8.94 3.90 4.07
C GLU A 102 -8.49 2.53 3.55
N LEU A 103 -7.18 2.32 3.39
CA LEU A 103 -6.65 1.04 2.96
C LEU A 103 -6.89 -0.06 4.01
N TYR A 104 -6.74 0.28 5.28
CA TYR A 104 -7.07 -0.61 6.40
C TYR A 104 -8.55 -1.01 6.36
N ASP A 105 -9.47 -0.07 6.18
CA ASP A 105 -10.91 -0.33 6.16
C ASP A 105 -11.31 -1.20 4.96
N ILE A 106 -10.69 -0.98 3.81
CA ILE A 106 -10.88 -1.82 2.62
C ILE A 106 -10.42 -3.25 2.90
N ALA A 107 -9.25 -3.42 3.53
CA ALA A 107 -8.77 -4.74 3.89
C ALA A 107 -9.73 -5.46 4.84
N VAL A 108 -10.18 -4.79 5.90
CA VAL A 108 -11.16 -5.35 6.86
C VAL A 108 -12.47 -5.72 6.16
N ALA A 109 -13.02 -4.83 5.33
CA ALA A 109 -14.22 -5.07 4.55
C ALA A 109 -14.07 -6.23 3.54
N GLY A 110 -12.84 -6.48 3.08
CA GLY A 110 -12.48 -7.61 2.24
C GLY A 110 -12.33 -8.95 2.98
N GLY A 111 -12.45 -8.98 4.32
CA GLY A 111 -12.27 -10.17 5.14
C GLY A 111 -10.82 -10.50 5.48
N PHE A 112 -9.92 -9.52 5.33
CA PHE A 112 -8.55 -9.61 5.81
C PHE A 112 -8.44 -9.20 7.28
N LEU A 113 -7.38 -9.66 7.94
CA LEU A 113 -7.01 -9.31 9.30
C LEU A 113 -5.71 -8.50 9.30
N PRO A 114 -5.76 -7.17 9.34
CA PRO A 114 -4.55 -6.36 9.34
C PRO A 114 -3.71 -6.60 10.61
N VAL A 115 -2.55 -7.22 10.47
CA VAL A 115 -1.62 -7.54 11.57
C VAL A 115 -0.57 -6.46 11.80
N ALA A 116 -0.34 -5.62 10.80
CA ALA A 116 0.49 -4.42 10.87
C ALA A 116 -0.02 -3.43 9.81
N ALA A 117 0.40 -2.18 9.91
CA ALA A 117 0.13 -1.16 8.90
C ALA A 117 1.31 -0.17 8.87
N GLY A 118 1.62 0.39 7.70
CA GLY A 118 2.78 1.28 7.56
C GLY A 118 2.59 2.41 6.55
N ALA A 119 3.23 3.55 6.85
CA ALA A 119 3.34 4.67 5.94
C ALA A 119 4.83 4.96 5.68
N PHE A 120 5.24 4.97 4.42
CA PHE A 120 6.64 5.13 4.01
C PHE A 120 6.80 6.34 3.10
N ILE A 121 7.97 6.96 3.17
CA ILE A 121 8.30 8.15 2.37
C ILE A 121 8.91 7.73 1.04
N ALA A 122 8.48 8.40 -0.03
CA ALA A 122 9.13 8.37 -1.33
C ALA A 122 9.18 9.78 -1.93
N GLN A 123 9.88 9.95 -3.03
CA GLN A 123 9.92 11.21 -3.75
C GLN A 123 8.52 11.63 -4.17
N HIS A 124 8.20 12.88 -3.91
CA HIS A 124 6.90 13.45 -4.29
C HIS A 124 6.81 13.60 -5.81
N SER A 125 5.66 13.27 -6.41
CA SER A 125 5.43 13.40 -7.87
C SER A 125 5.56 14.83 -8.39
N TYR A 126 5.46 15.84 -7.51
CA TYR A 126 5.68 17.26 -7.86
C TYR A 126 7.09 17.75 -7.50
N SER A 127 8.01 16.84 -7.15
CA SER A 127 9.41 17.18 -6.94
C SER A 127 10.05 17.63 -8.25
N THR A 128 10.72 18.78 -8.23
CA THR A 128 11.50 19.30 -9.36
C THR A 128 12.89 19.66 -8.86
N PRO A 129 13.90 19.80 -9.76
CA PRO A 129 15.25 20.25 -9.35
C PRO A 129 15.22 21.56 -8.57
N ASP A 130 14.33 22.49 -8.94
CA ASP A 130 14.21 23.80 -8.27
C ASP A 130 13.41 23.74 -6.96
N ARG A 131 12.62 22.69 -6.76
CA ARG A 131 11.79 22.47 -5.57
C ARG A 131 11.81 20.99 -5.21
N PRO A 132 12.92 20.48 -4.66
CA PRO A 132 13.02 19.07 -4.29
C PRO A 132 12.14 18.74 -3.10
N ILE A 133 11.33 17.69 -3.22
CA ILE A 133 10.47 17.17 -2.15
C ILE A 133 10.76 15.69 -2.00
N ALA A 134 11.44 15.31 -0.92
CA ALA A 134 11.91 13.95 -0.67
C ALA A 134 12.67 13.36 -1.89
N GLU A 135 13.54 14.16 -2.48
CA GLU A 135 14.33 13.77 -3.65
C GLU A 135 15.14 12.50 -3.38
N ALA A 136 15.26 11.67 -4.39
CA ALA A 136 15.96 10.37 -4.33
C ALA A 136 15.42 9.38 -3.27
N ARG A 137 14.23 9.63 -2.72
CA ARG A 137 13.59 8.68 -1.78
C ARG A 137 12.65 7.70 -2.53
N PRO A 138 12.57 6.41 -2.12
CA PRO A 138 13.23 5.84 -0.93
C PRO A 138 14.73 5.62 -1.14
N ASP A 139 15.53 6.02 -0.17
CA ASP A 139 16.96 5.77 -0.11
C ASP A 139 17.29 4.43 0.58
N ALA A 140 18.57 4.10 0.73
CA ALA A 140 19.01 2.87 1.38
C ALA A 140 18.49 2.76 2.84
N ASN A 141 18.40 3.89 3.57
CA ASN A 141 17.84 3.91 4.92
C ASN A 141 16.35 3.57 4.92
N ASP A 142 15.59 4.09 3.97
CA ASP A 142 14.17 3.79 3.85
C ASP A 142 13.92 2.32 3.53
N LEU A 143 14.72 1.77 2.62
CA LEU A 143 14.65 0.36 2.25
C LEU A 143 15.03 -0.55 3.42
N ASN A 144 16.05 -0.18 4.19
CA ASN A 144 16.41 -0.90 5.41
C ASN A 144 15.30 -0.82 6.47
N LYS A 145 14.65 0.33 6.64
CA LYS A 145 13.49 0.49 7.54
C LYS A 145 12.31 -0.37 7.07
N ALA A 146 12.03 -0.41 5.77
CA ALA A 146 10.99 -1.26 5.22
C ALA A 146 11.28 -2.75 5.47
N GLN A 147 12.51 -3.18 5.29
CA GLN A 147 12.92 -4.55 5.57
C GLN A 147 12.88 -4.87 7.09
N ALA A 148 13.33 -3.96 7.94
CA ALA A 148 13.22 -4.11 9.40
C ALA A 148 11.77 -4.21 9.85
N PHE A 149 10.88 -3.39 9.29
CA PHE A 149 9.43 -3.48 9.54
C PHE A 149 8.88 -4.87 9.21
N GLY A 150 9.26 -5.44 8.07
CA GLY A 150 8.91 -6.82 7.71
C GLY A 150 9.42 -7.85 8.72
N THR A 151 10.67 -7.68 9.17
CA THR A 151 11.29 -8.55 10.19
C THR A 151 10.55 -8.50 11.54
N ASP A 152 10.10 -7.32 11.94
CA ASP A 152 9.36 -7.15 13.18
C ASP A 152 7.94 -7.74 13.10
N ILE A 153 7.30 -7.65 11.92
CA ILE A 153 6.04 -8.35 11.67
C ILE A 153 6.22 -9.86 11.80
N ARG A 154 7.26 -10.42 11.19
CA ARG A 154 7.58 -11.85 11.35
C ARG A 154 7.73 -12.25 12.80
N LYS A 155 8.50 -11.49 13.59
CA LYS A 155 8.68 -11.75 15.03
C LYS A 155 7.35 -11.70 15.77
N LYS A 156 6.53 -10.66 15.50
CA LYS A 156 5.18 -10.52 16.08
C LYS A 156 4.33 -11.76 15.80
N LEU A 157 4.26 -12.18 14.54
CA LEU A 157 3.45 -13.34 14.14
C LEU A 157 3.98 -14.65 14.73
N ALA A 158 5.30 -14.79 14.94
CA ALA A 158 5.90 -15.98 15.53
C ALA A 158 5.52 -16.17 17.01
N VAL A 159 5.34 -15.08 17.74
CA VAL A 159 5.00 -15.14 19.19
C VAL A 159 3.51 -14.99 19.47
N SER A 160 2.69 -14.65 18.48
CA SER A 160 1.23 -14.50 18.66
C SER A 160 0.56 -15.87 18.74
N GLU A 161 -0.34 -16.04 19.69
CA GLU A 161 -1.11 -17.26 19.88
C GLU A 161 -2.07 -17.53 18.70
N SER A 162 -2.58 -16.47 18.07
CA SER A 162 -3.47 -16.55 16.91
C SER A 162 -3.31 -15.31 16.02
N ILE A 163 -3.86 -15.36 14.81
CA ILE A 163 -3.94 -14.20 13.90
C ILE A 163 -4.79 -13.09 14.54
N ASP A 164 -5.91 -13.46 15.17
CA ASP A 164 -6.78 -12.51 15.84
C ASP A 164 -6.05 -11.75 16.95
N ALA A 165 -5.21 -12.43 17.74
CA ALA A 165 -4.38 -11.79 18.77
C ALA A 165 -3.30 -10.85 18.19
N ALA A 166 -2.87 -11.10 16.95
CA ALA A 166 -1.92 -10.24 16.23
C ALA A 166 -2.61 -9.06 15.51
N THR A 167 -3.95 -9.09 15.33
CA THR A 167 -4.68 -8.13 14.53
C THR A 167 -4.71 -6.75 15.19
N LEU A 168 -4.55 -5.71 14.37
CA LEU A 168 -4.66 -4.33 14.81
C LEU A 168 -6.14 -3.96 15.01
N SER A 169 -6.47 -3.33 16.12
CA SER A 169 -7.83 -2.83 16.38
C SER A 169 -8.13 -1.52 15.65
N LYS A 170 -7.09 -0.75 15.31
CA LYS A 170 -7.21 0.54 14.63
C LYS A 170 -5.87 0.99 14.03
N VAL A 171 -5.94 1.93 13.10
CA VAL A 171 -4.83 2.73 12.58
C VAL A 171 -5.17 4.23 12.66
N PRO A 172 -4.19 5.14 12.60
CA PRO A 172 -4.45 6.58 12.53
C PRO A 172 -5.32 6.95 11.33
N GLY A 173 -6.19 7.95 11.51
CA GLY A 173 -7.08 8.50 10.49
C GLY A 173 -8.44 8.89 11.05
N ASN A 174 -9.22 9.61 10.26
CA ASN A 174 -10.52 10.15 10.63
C ASN A 174 -11.69 9.29 10.11
N VAL A 175 -12.83 9.36 10.80
CA VAL A 175 -14.10 8.81 10.35
C VAL A 175 -15.19 9.86 10.62
N PRO A 176 -15.85 10.39 9.60
CA PRO A 176 -15.61 10.18 8.16
C PRO A 176 -14.24 10.71 7.73
N TYR A 177 -13.72 10.17 6.60
CA TYR A 177 -12.47 10.65 6.04
C TYR A 177 -12.53 12.11 5.64
N VAL A 178 -11.45 12.84 5.91
CA VAL A 178 -11.36 14.26 5.52
C VAL A 178 -11.27 14.36 3.99
N VAL A 179 -12.13 15.18 3.42
CA VAL A 179 -12.06 15.52 2.00
C VAL A 179 -11.13 16.73 1.84
N PRO A 180 -10.05 16.64 1.06
CA PRO A 180 -9.17 17.78 0.84
C PRO A 180 -9.98 18.99 0.30
N LYS A 181 -9.81 20.17 0.93
CA LYS A 181 -10.58 21.39 0.62
C LYS A 181 -10.57 21.78 -0.87
N ASN A 182 -9.52 21.39 -1.60
CA ASN A 182 -9.32 21.74 -3.00
C ASN A 182 -9.49 20.55 -3.97
N LEU A 183 -10.01 19.41 -3.51
CA LEU A 183 -10.12 18.20 -4.35
C LEU A 183 -10.94 18.46 -5.62
N ASN A 184 -12.04 19.20 -5.53
CA ASN A 184 -12.88 19.53 -6.67
C ASN A 184 -12.15 20.44 -7.68
N LEU A 185 -11.42 21.47 -7.20
CA LEU A 185 -10.60 22.34 -8.05
C LEU A 185 -9.51 21.58 -8.79
N ILE A 186 -8.88 20.62 -8.11
CA ILE A 186 -7.84 19.78 -8.70
C ILE A 186 -8.43 18.81 -9.71
N LYS A 187 -9.61 18.22 -9.43
CA LYS A 187 -10.35 17.39 -10.41
C LYS A 187 -10.76 18.17 -11.65
N GLU A 188 -11.20 19.40 -11.49
CA GLU A 188 -11.54 20.28 -12.64
C GLU A 188 -10.30 20.68 -13.45
N ALA A 189 -9.20 21.06 -12.79
CA ALA A 189 -7.94 21.38 -13.45
C ALA A 189 -7.38 20.17 -14.26
N ARG A 190 -7.53 18.95 -13.75
CA ARG A 190 -7.13 17.73 -14.48
C ARG A 190 -7.96 17.48 -15.72
N LYS A 191 -9.25 17.81 -15.73
CA LYS A 191 -10.10 17.68 -16.94
C LYS A 191 -9.65 18.59 -18.06
N SER A 192 -9.01 19.72 -17.76
CA SER A 192 -8.54 20.70 -18.72
C SER A 192 -7.14 20.41 -19.29
N ILE A 193 -6.40 19.45 -18.71
CA ILE A 193 -5.12 19.00 -19.24
C ILE A 193 -5.38 17.85 -20.23
N PRO A 194 -5.10 18.00 -21.53
CA PRO A 194 -5.26 16.91 -22.47
C PRO A 194 -4.33 15.76 -22.07
N PHE A 195 -4.91 14.62 -21.76
CA PHE A 195 -4.18 13.38 -21.58
C PHE A 195 -3.71 12.91 -22.96
N THR A 196 -2.43 13.06 -23.24
CA THR A 196 -1.79 12.37 -24.35
C THR A 196 -1.36 11.00 -23.82
N PRO A 197 -1.99 9.90 -24.27
CA PRO A 197 -1.47 8.58 -23.93
C PRO A 197 -0.06 8.47 -24.55
N GLU A 198 0.94 8.16 -23.76
CA GLU A 198 2.20 7.68 -24.30
C GLU A 198 1.87 6.43 -25.11
N THR A 199 2.06 6.51 -26.43
CA THR A 199 2.01 5.35 -27.30
C THR A 199 3.23 4.50 -26.97
N ASP A 200 2.99 3.31 -26.43
CA ASP A 200 4.02 2.27 -26.33
C ASP A 200 4.49 1.96 -27.76
N GLU A 201 5.64 2.49 -28.19
CA GLU A 201 6.44 1.98 -29.29
C GLU A 201 7.46 0.96 -28.77
#